data_42ea7a18e4cbd9e0f95cd1d1b10a6aef
#
_entry.id   42ea7a18e4cbd9e0f95cd1d1b10a6aef
#
_cell.length_a   1.000
_cell.length_b   1.000
_cell.length_c   1.000
_cell.angle_alpha   90.00
_cell.angle_beta   90.00
_cell.angle_gamma   90.00
#
_symmetry.space_group_name_H-M   'P 1'
#
loop_
_entity.id
_entity.type
_entity.pdbx_description
1 polymer ?
#
loop_
_entity_poly.entity_id
_entity_poly.type
_entity_poly.pdbx_seq_one_letter_code
_entity_poly.pdbx_strand_id
1 'polypeptide(L)'
;MAKISIQTTKTAMPRCYCYSTPTVLSNNGWVKIGYTEQDDVEYRIRQQLQTAHIPHNTEWSDVAVFADGRTYFRDSDFHAYLKKQGVERMKPMNGDKKQPEWFRISGDESFTLYSKFRRTKGVLDTVGTIAYELRAEQEQAVSQTFDYFMSHEKGEFLWNAKPRFGKTLATYDLCKRLQATKGDYACNILIVTNRPAIANSWYEDFVKFIGTESGFRFVSEVSALKGKPFVMSREEYTESLTQELADCIEFVSLQNLKGSLYFGGQHDKLKELVNMQWELLVIDEAHEGVDTSKTDVAFHQIKCNHTLHLSGTPFKALANDKFPSDAIYNWTYADEQKAKAGWNDAERNNPYENLPQLNLFTYQMSEIIREELQQGVEIEGETEEYAFDLNLFFSVKANGDFVYEESVDVSWKH
;
A
#
# COMPACT_ATOMS: atom_id res chain seq x y z
N MET A 1 -25.44 -24.08 -33.54
CA MET A 1 -24.03 -24.48 -33.48
C MET A 1 -23.70 -24.97 -32.09
N ALA A 2 -23.35 -26.25 -31.92
CA ALA A 2 -22.98 -26.79 -30.64
C ALA A 2 -21.61 -26.22 -30.21
N LYS A 3 -21.52 -25.60 -29.02
CA LYS A 3 -20.25 -25.21 -28.42
C LYS A 3 -19.51 -26.48 -28.00
N ILE A 4 -18.43 -26.81 -28.69
CA ILE A 4 -17.53 -27.88 -28.28
C ILE A 4 -16.71 -27.31 -27.10
N SER A 5 -16.95 -27.81 -25.89
CA SER A 5 -16.12 -27.55 -24.72
C SER A 5 -15.00 -28.60 -24.71
N ILE A 6 -13.79 -28.17 -25.00
CA ILE A 6 -12.60 -29.04 -24.85
C ILE A 6 -12.17 -28.90 -23.38
N GLN A 7 -12.41 -29.93 -22.58
CA GLN A 7 -11.83 -30.04 -21.26
C GLN A 7 -10.42 -30.61 -21.38
N THR A 8 -9.40 -29.81 -21.14
CA THR A 8 -8.03 -30.27 -20.97
C THR A 8 -7.84 -30.77 -19.55
N THR A 9 -7.57 -32.06 -19.39
CA THR A 9 -7.38 -32.71 -18.07
C THR A 9 -5.94 -32.61 -17.54
N LYS A 10 -5.02 -31.94 -18.26
CA LYS A 10 -3.63 -31.77 -17.88
C LYS A 10 -3.29 -30.30 -17.68
N THR A 11 -3.08 -29.92 -16.44
CA THR A 11 -2.55 -28.61 -16.10
C THR A 11 -1.04 -28.63 -16.35
N ALA A 12 -0.61 -28.14 -17.51
CA ALA A 12 0.82 -27.98 -17.78
C ALA A 12 1.37 -26.90 -16.85
N MET A 13 2.39 -27.24 -16.06
CA MET A 13 3.08 -26.26 -15.21
C MET A 13 4.07 -25.49 -16.10
N PRO A 14 3.86 -24.17 -16.29
CA PRO A 14 4.77 -23.38 -17.11
C PRO A 14 6.16 -23.34 -16.50
N ARG A 15 7.18 -23.30 -17.35
CA ARG A 15 8.58 -23.32 -16.96
C ARG A 15 9.35 -22.21 -17.66
N CYS A 16 10.27 -21.60 -16.94
CA CYS A 16 11.38 -20.87 -17.53
C CYS A 16 12.58 -21.81 -17.68
N TYR A 17 13.40 -21.54 -18.68
CA TYR A 17 14.61 -22.32 -18.93
C TYR A 17 15.73 -21.41 -19.43
N CYS A 18 16.94 -21.88 -19.21
CA CYS A 18 18.16 -21.21 -19.65
C CYS A 18 19.06 -22.21 -20.36
N TYR A 19 19.64 -21.81 -21.49
CA TYR A 19 20.63 -22.60 -22.19
C TYR A 19 21.73 -21.75 -22.83
N SER A 20 22.88 -22.39 -23.04
CA SER A 20 24.01 -21.85 -23.77
C SER A 20 24.25 -22.61 -25.08
N THR A 21 24.97 -22.01 -26.00
CA THR A 21 25.36 -22.61 -27.29
C THR A 21 26.89 -22.52 -27.44
N PRO A 22 27.66 -23.46 -26.81
CA PRO A 22 29.10 -23.32 -26.67
C PRO A 22 29.86 -23.37 -28.02
N THR A 23 29.27 -23.93 -29.08
CA THR A 23 29.86 -23.99 -30.41
C THR A 23 29.66 -22.75 -31.24
N VAL A 24 28.84 -21.79 -30.79
CA VAL A 24 28.57 -20.52 -31.49
C VAL A 24 29.39 -19.43 -30.85
N LEU A 25 30.51 -19.06 -31.51
CA LEU A 25 31.47 -18.08 -30.97
C LEU A 25 30.84 -16.72 -30.63
N SER A 26 29.87 -16.26 -31.42
CA SER A 26 29.13 -15.00 -31.14
C SER A 26 28.32 -15.03 -29.85
N ASN A 27 28.02 -16.21 -29.34
CA ASN A 27 27.22 -16.42 -28.14
C ASN A 27 28.09 -16.78 -26.93
N ASN A 28 29.41 -16.71 -27.05
CA ASN A 28 30.30 -16.99 -25.94
C ASN A 28 30.08 -15.98 -24.78
N GLY A 29 29.80 -16.48 -23.58
CA GLY A 29 29.46 -15.67 -22.41
C GLY A 29 27.99 -15.16 -22.39
N TRP A 30 27.15 -15.69 -23.31
CA TRP A 30 25.73 -15.39 -23.38
C TRP A 30 24.90 -16.63 -23.12
N VAL A 31 23.81 -16.48 -22.40
CA VAL A 31 22.79 -17.51 -22.22
C VAL A 31 21.45 -17.03 -22.76
N LYS A 32 20.66 -17.93 -23.29
CA LYS A 32 19.29 -17.65 -23.67
C LYS A 32 18.35 -18.08 -22.57
N ILE A 33 17.41 -17.17 -22.23
CA ILE A 33 16.38 -17.42 -21.22
C ILE A 33 15.02 -17.33 -21.88
N GLY A 34 14.25 -18.40 -21.81
CA GLY A 34 12.95 -18.55 -22.45
C GLY A 34 11.90 -19.16 -21.54
N TYR A 35 10.69 -19.28 -22.10
CA TYR A 35 9.50 -19.78 -21.42
C TYR A 35 8.81 -20.87 -22.26
N THR A 36 8.20 -21.84 -21.58
CA THR A 36 7.40 -22.88 -22.21
C THR A 36 6.26 -23.33 -21.32
N GLU A 37 5.14 -23.67 -21.93
CA GLU A 37 4.03 -24.40 -21.26
C GLU A 37 4.08 -25.90 -21.56
N GLN A 38 5.13 -26.38 -22.23
CA GLN A 38 5.35 -27.79 -22.50
C GLN A 38 6.10 -28.44 -21.34
N ASP A 39 5.74 -29.64 -20.98
CA ASP A 39 6.39 -30.42 -19.92
C ASP A 39 7.86 -30.73 -20.23
N ASP A 40 8.20 -30.98 -21.51
CA ASP A 40 9.55 -31.26 -21.97
C ASP A 40 10.24 -29.99 -22.49
N VAL A 41 11.05 -29.40 -21.61
CA VAL A 41 11.85 -28.18 -21.91
C VAL A 41 12.92 -28.51 -22.97
N GLU A 42 13.54 -29.70 -22.91
CA GLU A 42 14.58 -30.10 -23.83
C GLU A 42 14.03 -30.22 -25.27
N TYR A 43 12.82 -30.74 -25.41
CA TYR A 43 12.12 -30.76 -26.70
C TYR A 43 11.90 -29.35 -27.23
N ARG A 44 11.52 -28.43 -26.36
CA ARG A 44 11.30 -27.01 -26.73
C ARG A 44 12.59 -26.32 -27.18
N ILE A 45 13.70 -26.54 -26.50
CA ILE A 45 15.01 -25.99 -26.90
C ILE A 45 15.44 -26.55 -28.26
N ARG A 46 15.30 -27.88 -28.45
CA ARG A 46 15.61 -28.53 -29.74
C ARG A 46 14.78 -27.95 -30.88
N GLN A 47 13.49 -27.71 -30.68
CA GLN A 47 12.66 -27.09 -31.71
C GLN A 47 13.21 -25.70 -32.14
N GLN A 48 13.76 -24.90 -31.22
CA GLN A 48 14.34 -23.60 -31.53
C GLN A 48 15.66 -23.72 -32.30
N LEU A 49 16.42 -24.74 -32.04
CA LEU A 49 17.75 -24.94 -32.61
C LEU A 49 17.77 -25.93 -33.79
N GLN A 50 16.66 -26.60 -34.06
CA GLN A 50 16.54 -27.70 -35.03
C GLN A 50 16.94 -27.27 -36.46
N THR A 51 16.63 -26.07 -36.87
CA THR A 51 16.93 -25.55 -38.22
C THR A 51 18.45 -25.41 -38.46
N ALA A 52 19.24 -25.18 -37.39
CA ALA A 52 20.67 -24.92 -37.48
C ALA A 52 21.53 -26.05 -36.89
N HIS A 53 20.95 -27.13 -36.37
CA HIS A 53 21.64 -28.23 -35.68
C HIS A 53 22.70 -27.79 -34.67
N ILE A 54 22.42 -26.72 -33.90
CA ILE A 54 23.37 -26.13 -32.96
C ILE A 54 23.38 -26.95 -31.65
N PRO A 55 24.53 -27.48 -31.20
CA PRO A 55 24.67 -28.05 -29.89
C PRO A 55 24.42 -27.02 -28.78
N HIS A 56 23.72 -27.43 -27.74
CA HIS A 56 23.41 -26.60 -26.60
C HIS A 56 23.64 -27.31 -25.27
N ASN A 57 23.84 -26.54 -24.22
CA ASN A 57 23.82 -27.01 -22.85
C ASN A 57 22.63 -26.39 -22.15
N THR A 58 21.75 -27.20 -21.59
CA THR A 58 20.68 -26.71 -20.71
C THR A 58 21.28 -26.39 -19.35
N GLU A 59 21.35 -25.11 -19.02
CA GLU A 59 21.96 -24.61 -17.78
C GLU A 59 21.01 -24.87 -16.59
N TRP A 60 19.74 -24.52 -16.77
CA TRP A 60 18.70 -24.79 -15.79
C TRP A 60 17.29 -24.74 -16.40
N SER A 61 16.33 -25.31 -15.67
CA SER A 61 14.91 -25.23 -15.97
C SER A 61 14.13 -25.35 -14.66
N ASP A 62 13.20 -24.41 -14.42
CA ASP A 62 12.38 -24.39 -13.21
C ASP A 62 10.99 -23.83 -13.50
N VAL A 63 10.02 -24.07 -12.57
CA VAL A 63 8.63 -23.66 -12.72
C VAL A 63 8.51 -22.14 -12.74
N ALA A 64 7.69 -21.62 -13.67
CA ALA A 64 7.42 -20.18 -13.81
C ALA A 64 6.28 -19.73 -12.87
N VAL A 65 6.48 -19.99 -11.57
CA VAL A 65 5.56 -19.66 -10.47
C VAL A 65 6.37 -18.97 -9.39
N PHE A 66 5.86 -17.88 -8.82
CA PHE A 66 6.49 -17.25 -7.67
C PHE A 66 6.51 -18.19 -6.44
N ALA A 67 7.28 -17.85 -5.43
CA ALA A 67 7.42 -18.67 -4.23
C ALA A 67 6.10 -18.88 -3.45
N ASP A 68 5.05 -18.07 -3.75
CA ASP A 68 3.71 -18.24 -3.22
C ASP A 68 2.96 -19.47 -3.78
N GLY A 69 3.55 -20.17 -4.77
CA GLY A 69 2.96 -21.34 -5.41
C GLY A 69 1.68 -21.10 -6.23
N ARG A 70 1.22 -19.86 -6.35
CA ARG A 70 -0.08 -19.49 -6.94
C ARG A 70 0.02 -18.52 -8.11
N THR A 71 0.96 -17.58 -8.04
CA THR A 71 1.09 -16.53 -9.05
C THR A 71 2.05 -16.93 -10.16
N TYR A 72 1.55 -17.03 -11.38
CA TYR A 72 2.34 -17.36 -12.56
C TYR A 72 2.96 -16.09 -13.15
N PHE A 73 4.13 -16.24 -13.79
CA PHE A 73 4.81 -15.17 -14.52
C PHE A 73 5.34 -15.68 -15.86
N ARG A 74 5.77 -14.77 -16.72
CA ARG A 74 6.40 -15.09 -18.01
C ARG A 74 7.88 -14.72 -18.00
N ASP A 75 8.61 -15.24 -19.00
CA ASP A 75 10.01 -14.86 -19.22
C ASP A 75 10.21 -13.34 -19.36
N SER A 76 9.24 -12.64 -19.95
CA SER A 76 9.26 -11.18 -20.07
C SER A 76 9.40 -10.47 -18.72
N ASP A 77 8.79 -11.00 -17.67
CA ASP A 77 8.83 -10.44 -16.32
C ASP A 77 10.24 -10.63 -15.72
N PHE A 78 10.82 -11.81 -15.92
CA PHE A 78 12.18 -12.09 -15.51
C PHE A 78 13.20 -11.32 -16.36
N HIS A 79 13.00 -11.16 -17.67
CA HIS A 79 13.83 -10.30 -18.51
C HIS A 79 13.84 -8.85 -18.05
N ALA A 80 12.69 -8.32 -17.64
CA ALA A 80 12.59 -6.97 -17.07
C ALA A 80 13.36 -6.85 -15.74
N TYR A 81 13.33 -7.91 -14.92
CA TYR A 81 14.09 -7.98 -13.68
C TYR A 81 15.60 -8.01 -13.94
N LEU A 82 16.08 -8.84 -14.88
CA LEU A 82 17.49 -8.88 -15.27
C LEU A 82 18.00 -7.53 -15.77
N LYS A 83 17.20 -6.83 -16.57
CA LYS A 83 17.50 -5.46 -17.01
C LYS A 83 17.66 -4.51 -15.83
N LYS A 84 16.79 -4.58 -14.83
CA LYS A 84 16.89 -3.78 -13.60
C LYS A 84 18.13 -4.14 -12.76
N GLN A 85 18.59 -5.39 -12.83
CA GLN A 85 19.84 -5.85 -12.20
C GLN A 85 21.10 -5.43 -12.98
N GLY A 86 20.95 -4.72 -14.09
CA GLY A 86 22.09 -4.26 -14.91
C GLY A 86 22.67 -5.36 -15.80
N VAL A 87 22.01 -6.51 -15.95
CA VAL A 87 22.46 -7.58 -16.84
C VAL A 87 22.32 -7.14 -18.29
N GLU A 88 23.41 -7.21 -19.04
CA GLU A 88 23.46 -6.81 -20.45
C GLU A 88 22.59 -7.75 -21.29
N ARG A 89 21.71 -7.18 -22.11
CA ARG A 89 20.91 -7.91 -23.10
C ARG A 89 21.47 -7.72 -24.50
N MET A 90 21.53 -8.80 -25.28
CA MET A 90 21.98 -8.74 -26.67
C MET A 90 21.15 -7.75 -27.47
N LYS A 91 21.80 -6.92 -28.28
CA LYS A 91 21.11 -5.96 -29.15
C LYS A 91 20.51 -6.67 -30.36
N PRO A 92 19.34 -6.25 -30.85
CA PRO A 92 18.78 -6.79 -32.07
C PRO A 92 19.72 -6.49 -33.26
N MET A 93 19.77 -7.40 -34.24
CA MET A 93 20.46 -7.11 -35.50
C MET A 93 19.72 -6.01 -36.28
N ASN A 94 20.44 -5.28 -37.13
CA ASN A 94 19.89 -4.20 -37.92
C ASN A 94 18.65 -4.68 -38.71
N GLY A 95 17.49 -4.09 -38.45
CA GLY A 95 16.20 -4.40 -39.08
C GLY A 95 15.25 -5.26 -38.24
N ASP A 96 15.72 -5.90 -37.19
CA ASP A 96 14.88 -6.70 -36.30
C ASP A 96 14.13 -5.83 -35.27
N LYS A 97 12.80 -5.96 -35.24
CA LYS A 97 11.95 -5.30 -34.25
C LYS A 97 11.87 -6.06 -32.90
N LYS A 98 12.21 -7.36 -32.90
CA LYS A 98 12.11 -8.21 -31.72
C LYS A 98 13.42 -8.21 -30.95
N GLN A 99 13.33 -7.94 -29.65
CA GLN A 99 14.47 -7.98 -28.75
C GLN A 99 14.93 -9.44 -28.56
N PRO A 100 16.22 -9.76 -28.76
CA PRO A 100 16.77 -11.10 -28.49
C PRO A 100 16.62 -11.46 -27.01
N GLU A 101 16.45 -12.77 -26.74
CA GLU A 101 16.28 -13.33 -25.37
C GLU A 101 17.63 -13.82 -24.81
N TRP A 102 18.74 -13.21 -25.24
CA TRP A 102 20.09 -13.52 -24.84
C TRP A 102 20.64 -12.50 -23.86
N PHE A 103 21.25 -13.00 -22.77
CA PHE A 103 21.76 -12.19 -21.68
C PHE A 103 23.20 -12.54 -21.38
N ARG A 104 24.04 -11.53 -21.08
CA ARG A 104 25.45 -11.70 -20.76
C ARG A 104 25.60 -12.02 -19.27
N ILE A 105 25.48 -13.30 -18.95
CA ILE A 105 25.49 -13.82 -17.59
C ILE A 105 25.78 -15.32 -17.65
N SER A 106 26.32 -15.91 -16.59
CA SER A 106 26.48 -17.36 -16.49
C SER A 106 25.15 -18.07 -16.14
N GLY A 107 25.12 -19.39 -16.41
CA GLY A 107 23.97 -20.23 -16.02
C GLY A 107 23.69 -20.15 -14.52
N ASP A 108 24.70 -20.30 -13.68
CA ASP A 108 24.59 -20.31 -12.22
C ASP A 108 24.16 -18.96 -11.67
N GLU A 109 24.74 -17.87 -12.15
CA GLU A 109 24.33 -16.52 -11.74
C GLU A 109 22.89 -16.21 -12.17
N SER A 110 22.49 -16.63 -13.38
CA SER A 110 21.14 -16.44 -13.88
C SER A 110 20.11 -17.24 -13.06
N PHE A 111 20.47 -18.46 -12.61
CA PHE A 111 19.62 -19.27 -11.73
C PHE A 111 19.51 -18.66 -10.32
N THR A 112 20.58 -18.11 -9.80
CA THR A 112 20.60 -17.38 -8.53
C THR A 112 19.65 -16.18 -8.60
N LEU A 113 19.73 -15.39 -9.67
CA LEU A 113 18.82 -14.26 -9.90
C LEU A 113 17.38 -14.72 -10.15
N TYR A 114 17.17 -15.86 -10.81
CA TYR A 114 15.85 -16.43 -11.01
C TYR A 114 15.20 -16.88 -9.68
N SER A 115 15.95 -17.56 -8.84
CA SER A 115 15.49 -17.97 -7.51
C SER A 115 15.14 -16.75 -6.65
N LYS A 116 15.96 -15.69 -6.72
CA LYS A 116 15.71 -14.42 -6.06
C LYS A 116 14.46 -13.74 -6.62
N PHE A 117 14.32 -13.66 -7.94
CA PHE A 117 13.13 -13.12 -8.62
C PHE A 117 11.85 -13.83 -8.20
N ARG A 118 11.87 -15.16 -8.10
CA ARG A 118 10.72 -15.95 -7.65
C ARG A 118 10.32 -15.62 -6.21
N ARG A 119 11.30 -15.48 -5.32
CA ARG A 119 11.10 -15.15 -3.90
C ARG A 119 10.60 -13.74 -3.69
N THR A 120 11.16 -12.77 -4.43
CA THR A 120 10.89 -11.33 -4.26
C THR A 120 9.79 -10.81 -5.20
N LYS A 121 9.17 -11.67 -5.99
CA LYS A 121 8.20 -11.30 -7.05
C LYS A 121 8.74 -10.20 -8.00
N GLY A 122 10.04 -10.26 -8.29
CA GLY A 122 10.70 -9.32 -9.19
C GLY A 122 11.01 -7.95 -8.60
N VAL A 123 10.81 -7.78 -7.31
CA VAL A 123 11.33 -6.60 -6.61
C VAL A 123 12.83 -6.78 -6.42
N LEU A 124 13.61 -5.75 -6.70
CA LEU A 124 15.03 -5.77 -6.42
C LEU A 124 15.25 -5.79 -4.91
N ASP A 125 16.10 -6.68 -4.39
CA ASP A 125 16.56 -6.61 -2.99
C ASP A 125 17.39 -5.34 -2.71
N THR A 126 17.69 -4.57 -3.75
CA THR A 126 18.32 -3.25 -3.68
C THR A 126 17.31 -2.10 -3.56
N VAL A 127 16.09 -2.36 -3.16
CA VAL A 127 15.41 -1.38 -2.33
C VAL A 127 15.90 -1.66 -0.92
N GLY A 128 17.18 -1.46 -0.69
CA GLY A 128 17.67 -1.18 0.64
C GLY A 128 16.74 -0.10 1.17
N THR A 129 16.20 -0.32 2.35
CA THR A 129 15.35 0.68 3.01
C THR A 129 16.05 2.03 2.87
N ILE A 130 15.35 3.01 2.32
CA ILE A 130 15.91 4.35 2.24
C ILE A 130 16.10 4.82 3.67
N ALA A 131 17.32 5.16 4.02
CA ALA A 131 17.59 5.81 5.28
C ALA A 131 16.76 7.11 5.35
N TYR A 132 16.03 7.30 6.42
CA TYR A 132 15.20 8.48 6.63
C TYR A 132 15.55 9.11 7.98
N GLU A 133 15.38 10.40 8.05
CA GLU A 133 15.31 11.14 9.30
C GLU A 133 13.89 11.66 9.47
N LEU A 134 13.35 11.48 10.67
CA LEU A 134 12.07 12.11 11.01
C LEU A 134 12.27 13.63 11.12
N ARG A 135 11.30 14.39 10.63
CA ARG A 135 11.25 15.83 10.94
C ARG A 135 11.00 16.01 12.44
N ALA A 136 11.36 17.16 12.98
CA ALA A 136 11.29 17.44 14.41
C ALA A 136 9.90 17.15 15.01
N GLU A 137 8.85 17.53 14.31
CA GLU A 137 7.47 17.28 14.72
C GLU A 137 7.08 15.80 14.66
N GLN A 138 7.61 15.06 13.68
CA GLN A 138 7.39 13.61 13.58
C GLN A 138 8.11 12.89 14.72
N GLU A 139 9.36 13.26 14.97
CA GLU A 139 10.15 12.72 16.09
C GLU A 139 9.45 12.99 17.42
N GLN A 140 8.94 14.21 17.61
CA GLN A 140 8.21 14.59 18.82
C GLN A 140 6.93 13.76 19.00
N ALA A 141 6.14 13.58 17.91
CA ALA A 141 4.94 12.76 17.94
C ALA A 141 5.25 11.30 18.33
N VAL A 142 6.27 10.73 17.70
CA VAL A 142 6.68 9.34 17.94
C VAL A 142 7.20 9.19 19.38
N SER A 143 8.09 10.07 19.83
CA SER A 143 8.67 9.99 21.17
C SER A 143 7.63 10.16 22.27
N GLN A 144 6.75 11.15 22.17
CA GLN A 144 5.66 11.33 23.16
C GLN A 144 4.72 10.14 23.21
N THR A 145 4.38 9.56 22.04
CA THR A 145 3.52 8.37 21.99
C THR A 145 4.22 7.16 22.59
N PHE A 146 5.49 6.97 22.25
CA PHE A 146 6.29 5.87 22.78
C PHE A 146 6.42 5.94 24.30
N ASP A 147 6.78 7.11 24.85
CA ASP A 147 6.92 7.34 26.29
C ASP A 147 5.59 7.13 27.01
N TYR A 148 4.47 7.61 26.40
CA TYR A 148 3.14 7.36 26.93
C TYR A 148 2.82 5.86 26.98
N PHE A 149 3.08 5.11 25.93
CA PHE A 149 2.83 3.67 25.90
C PHE A 149 3.73 2.90 26.87
N MET A 150 4.98 3.33 27.05
CA MET A 150 5.88 2.69 28.02
C MET A 150 5.49 2.96 29.47
N SER A 151 4.76 4.04 29.73
CA SER A 151 4.30 4.40 31.09
C SER A 151 2.90 3.82 31.42
N HIS A 152 2.19 3.25 30.45
CA HIS A 152 0.85 2.70 30.62
C HIS A 152 0.78 1.27 30.09
N GLU A 153 0.28 0.34 30.86
CA GLU A 153 0.08 -1.07 30.45
C GLU A 153 -0.91 -1.17 29.27
N LYS A 154 -1.92 -0.31 29.27
CA LYS A 154 -2.86 -0.10 28.17
C LYS A 154 -3.06 1.39 27.94
N GLY A 155 -2.95 1.84 26.71
CA GLY A 155 -3.06 3.26 26.40
C GLY A 155 -3.65 3.52 25.02
N GLU A 156 -4.43 4.60 24.93
CA GLU A 156 -4.89 5.13 23.66
C GLU A 156 -4.26 6.51 23.43
N PHE A 157 -3.72 6.75 22.25
CA PHE A 157 -3.07 8.01 21.89
C PHE A 157 -3.64 8.56 20.58
N LEU A 158 -3.80 9.87 20.47
CA LEU A 158 -4.33 10.55 19.29
C LEU A 158 -3.27 11.43 18.62
N TRP A 159 -3.02 11.19 17.34
CA TRP A 159 -2.33 12.16 16.48
C TRP A 159 -3.35 12.98 15.72
N ASN A 160 -3.58 14.20 16.18
CA ASN A 160 -4.28 15.25 15.43
C ASN A 160 -3.27 15.94 14.52
N ALA A 161 -2.98 15.33 13.39
CA ALA A 161 -1.95 15.80 12.48
C ALA A 161 -2.51 15.99 11.07
N LYS A 162 -2.32 17.19 10.53
CA LYS A 162 -2.81 17.58 9.20
C LYS A 162 -2.40 16.60 8.10
N PRO A 163 -3.11 16.57 6.94
CA PRO A 163 -2.65 15.84 5.76
C PRO A 163 -1.21 16.24 5.39
N ARG A 164 -0.42 15.26 4.90
CA ARG A 164 1.00 15.40 4.56
C ARG A 164 1.95 15.62 5.75
N PHE A 165 1.50 15.40 6.95
CA PHE A 165 2.37 15.27 8.12
C PHE A 165 3.38 14.12 7.95
N GLY A 166 3.04 13.08 7.18
CA GLY A 166 3.83 11.84 7.06
C GLY A 166 3.49 10.84 8.16
N LYS A 167 2.20 10.76 8.51
CA LYS A 167 1.68 9.85 9.55
C LYS A 167 2.15 8.42 9.35
N THR A 168 2.14 7.90 8.12
CA THR A 168 2.54 6.53 7.79
C THR A 168 4.00 6.25 8.18
N LEU A 169 4.94 7.12 7.76
CA LEU A 169 6.36 6.98 8.10
C LEU A 169 6.59 7.06 9.60
N ALA A 170 6.00 8.06 10.26
CA ALA A 170 6.11 8.23 11.70
C ALA A 170 5.52 7.04 12.48
N THR A 171 4.39 6.47 11.99
CA THR A 171 3.82 5.25 12.57
C THR A 171 4.77 4.06 12.42
N TYR A 172 5.40 3.89 11.27
CA TYR A 172 6.37 2.82 11.08
C TYR A 172 7.60 2.98 11.98
N ASP A 173 8.05 4.20 12.22
CA ASP A 173 9.13 4.45 13.18
C ASP A 173 8.72 4.06 14.61
N LEU A 174 7.50 4.40 15.01
CA LEU A 174 6.93 3.96 16.29
C LEU A 174 6.87 2.42 16.38
N CYS A 175 6.46 1.73 15.30
CA CYS A 175 6.43 0.26 15.25
C CYS A 175 7.83 -0.34 15.47
N LYS A 176 8.88 0.23 14.86
CA LYS A 176 10.27 -0.19 15.06
C LYS A 176 10.74 0.01 16.51
N ARG A 177 10.37 1.12 17.14
CA ARG A 177 10.69 1.38 18.56
C ARG A 177 9.99 0.38 19.48
N LEU A 178 8.71 0.09 19.23
CA LEU A 178 7.96 -0.92 19.98
C LEU A 178 8.55 -2.32 19.77
N GLN A 179 8.91 -2.69 18.54
CA GLN A 179 9.59 -3.95 18.23
C GLN A 179 10.87 -4.11 19.05
N ALA A 180 11.68 -3.08 19.12
CA ALA A 180 12.95 -3.11 19.87
C ALA A 180 12.78 -3.38 21.38
N THR A 181 11.58 -3.16 21.94
CA THR A 181 11.28 -3.44 23.36
C THR A 181 10.87 -4.87 23.63
N LYS A 182 10.54 -5.67 22.60
CA LYS A 182 9.89 -6.98 22.76
C LYS A 182 10.84 -8.14 23.05
N GLY A 183 12.12 -8.00 22.80
CA GLY A 183 13.07 -9.10 22.95
C GLY A 183 12.68 -10.30 22.09
N ASP A 184 12.44 -11.45 22.72
CA ASP A 184 12.09 -12.70 22.05
C ASP A 184 10.58 -12.86 21.73
N TYR A 185 9.75 -11.87 22.02
CA TYR A 185 8.31 -11.91 21.75
C TYR A 185 7.97 -11.22 20.44
N ALA A 186 7.03 -11.80 19.68
CA ALA A 186 6.58 -11.20 18.43
C ALA A 186 5.87 -9.85 18.65
N CYS A 187 6.25 -8.86 17.86
CA CYS A 187 5.61 -7.56 17.80
C CYS A 187 4.56 -7.55 16.70
N ASN A 188 3.29 -7.71 17.04
CA ASN A 188 2.19 -7.73 16.09
C ASN A 188 1.51 -6.37 16.06
N ILE A 189 1.42 -5.78 14.88
CA ILE A 189 0.81 -4.47 14.63
C ILE A 189 -0.39 -4.66 13.71
N LEU A 190 -1.55 -4.14 14.09
CA LEU A 190 -2.76 -4.14 13.27
C LEU A 190 -3.10 -2.73 12.81
N ILE A 191 -3.18 -2.52 11.51
CA ILE A 191 -3.57 -1.25 10.89
C ILE A 191 -4.98 -1.39 10.32
N VAL A 192 -5.91 -0.59 10.80
CA VAL A 192 -7.29 -0.57 10.32
C VAL A 192 -7.61 0.80 9.74
N THR A 193 -8.16 0.82 8.53
CA THR A 193 -8.60 2.05 7.86
C THR A 193 -10.01 1.92 7.29
N ASN A 194 -10.75 3.03 7.27
CA ASN A 194 -12.01 3.10 6.55
C ASN A 194 -11.83 3.25 5.02
N ARG A 195 -10.63 3.66 4.57
CA ARG A 195 -10.32 3.92 3.16
C ARG A 195 -9.39 2.86 2.57
N PRO A 196 -9.90 1.76 1.99
CA PRO A 196 -9.04 0.73 1.39
C PRO A 196 -8.09 1.26 0.30
N ALA A 197 -8.42 2.39 -0.33
CA ALA A 197 -7.61 3.02 -1.36
C ALA A 197 -6.21 3.44 -0.88
N ILE A 198 -6.03 3.73 0.42
CA ILE A 198 -4.74 4.10 0.98
C ILE A 198 -3.82 2.90 1.29
N ALA A 199 -4.31 1.67 1.11
CA ALA A 199 -3.52 0.47 1.32
C ALA A 199 -2.20 0.48 0.53
N ASN A 200 -2.24 1.00 -0.70
CA ASN A 200 -1.04 1.14 -1.53
C ASN A 200 0.00 2.06 -0.89
N SER A 201 -0.40 3.18 -0.30
CA SER A 201 0.52 4.11 0.37
C SER A 201 1.20 3.46 1.58
N TRP A 202 0.44 2.74 2.40
CA TRP A 202 1.01 1.98 3.52
C TRP A 202 2.01 0.91 3.05
N TYR A 203 1.66 0.17 2.01
CA TYR A 203 2.53 -0.83 1.42
C TYR A 203 3.81 -0.24 0.81
N GLU A 204 3.70 0.84 0.03
CA GLU A 204 4.83 1.50 -0.61
C GLU A 204 5.82 2.07 0.42
N ASP A 205 5.29 2.70 1.47
CA ASP A 205 6.10 3.19 2.58
C ASP A 205 6.72 2.04 3.39
N PHE A 206 6.02 0.90 3.57
CA PHE A 206 6.60 -0.30 4.17
C PHE A 206 7.81 -0.79 3.36
N VAL A 207 7.64 -1.00 2.06
CA VAL A 207 8.72 -1.47 1.18
C VAL A 207 9.90 -0.50 1.18
N LYS A 208 9.62 0.80 1.20
CA LYS A 208 10.61 1.86 1.08
C LYS A 208 11.41 2.08 2.37
N PHE A 209 10.78 2.03 3.54
CA PHE A 209 11.37 2.48 4.80
C PHE A 209 11.58 1.37 5.83
N ILE A 210 10.80 0.29 5.75
CA ILE A 210 10.83 -0.82 6.70
C ILE A 210 11.53 -2.02 6.05
N GLY A 211 11.01 -2.50 4.93
CA GLY A 211 11.52 -3.65 4.21
C GLY A 211 11.44 -4.95 5.02
N THR A 212 11.85 -6.02 4.38
CA THR A 212 11.86 -7.36 5.01
C THR A 212 13.02 -7.56 5.99
N GLU A 213 14.06 -6.72 5.92
CA GLU A 213 15.23 -6.79 6.81
C GLU A 213 14.90 -6.36 8.24
N SER A 214 13.80 -5.63 8.45
CA SER A 214 13.31 -5.25 9.77
C SER A 214 12.81 -6.42 10.63
N GLY A 215 12.60 -7.59 10.04
CA GLY A 215 11.94 -8.72 10.68
C GLY A 215 10.41 -8.72 10.52
N PHE A 216 9.80 -7.59 10.23
CA PHE A 216 8.36 -7.52 9.98
C PHE A 216 7.92 -8.22 8.71
N ARG A 217 6.80 -8.92 8.77
CA ARG A 217 6.05 -9.45 7.64
C ARG A 217 4.83 -8.56 7.38
N PHE A 218 4.63 -8.16 6.12
CA PHE A 218 3.46 -7.37 5.75
C PHE A 218 2.33 -8.29 5.30
N VAL A 219 1.22 -8.30 6.05
CA VAL A 219 0.09 -9.21 5.84
C VAL A 219 -1.13 -8.41 5.40
N SER A 220 -1.80 -8.84 4.31
CA SER A 220 -3.04 -8.19 3.89
C SER A 220 -3.86 -9.04 2.92
N GLU A 221 -5.18 -9.02 3.09
CA GLU A 221 -6.17 -9.59 2.15
C GLU A 221 -6.86 -8.51 1.30
N VAL A 222 -6.41 -7.26 1.38
CA VAL A 222 -6.98 -6.17 0.57
C VAL A 222 -6.66 -6.43 -0.90
N SER A 223 -7.68 -6.42 -1.76
CA SER A 223 -7.56 -6.79 -3.18
C SER A 223 -6.50 -5.98 -3.94
N ALA A 224 -6.33 -4.69 -3.59
CA ALA A 224 -5.32 -3.82 -4.20
C ALA A 224 -3.87 -4.22 -3.88
N LEU A 225 -3.65 -5.01 -2.82
CA LEU A 225 -2.34 -5.49 -2.39
C LEU A 225 -2.07 -6.95 -2.75
N LYS A 226 -3.10 -7.68 -3.16
CA LYS A 226 -3.00 -9.10 -3.48
C LYS A 226 -2.00 -9.36 -4.61
N GLY A 227 -1.06 -10.26 -4.35
CA GLY A 227 -0.01 -10.61 -5.31
C GLY A 227 1.13 -9.60 -5.41
N LYS A 228 1.13 -8.50 -4.65
CA LYS A 228 2.28 -7.59 -4.59
C LYS A 228 3.47 -8.26 -3.89
N PRO A 229 4.71 -7.89 -4.25
CA PRO A 229 5.91 -8.38 -3.58
C PRO A 229 5.86 -8.12 -2.08
N PHE A 230 6.39 -9.05 -1.28
CA PHE A 230 6.47 -8.97 0.20
C PHE A 230 5.12 -8.90 0.93
N VAL A 231 3.99 -8.90 0.22
CA VAL A 231 2.67 -9.03 0.82
C VAL A 231 2.35 -10.51 0.97
N MET A 232 2.15 -10.95 2.20
CA MET A 232 1.70 -12.29 2.53
C MET A 232 0.19 -12.30 2.69
N SER A 233 -0.45 -13.39 2.25
CA SER A 233 -1.80 -13.68 2.71
C SER A 233 -1.76 -14.09 4.18
N ARG A 234 -2.90 -14.05 4.84
CA ARG A 234 -3.00 -14.48 6.23
C ARG A 234 -2.73 -15.96 6.40
N GLU A 235 -3.13 -16.77 5.42
CA GLU A 235 -2.85 -18.20 5.37
C GLU A 235 -1.34 -18.45 5.30
N GLU A 236 -0.64 -17.80 4.37
CA GLU A 236 0.82 -17.88 4.23
C GLU A 236 1.56 -17.45 5.51
N TYR A 237 1.08 -16.36 6.14
CA TYR A 237 1.65 -15.90 7.40
C TYR A 237 1.47 -16.92 8.52
N THR A 238 0.26 -17.46 8.69
CA THR A 238 -0.05 -18.45 9.73
C THR A 238 0.76 -19.73 9.52
N GLU A 239 0.92 -20.19 8.29
CA GLU A 239 1.76 -21.34 7.95
C GLU A 239 3.24 -21.07 8.28
N SER A 240 3.72 -19.86 8.06
CA SER A 240 5.10 -19.46 8.37
C SER A 240 5.42 -19.49 9.85
N LEU A 241 4.45 -19.20 10.73
CA LEU A 241 4.61 -19.21 12.18
C LEU A 241 4.88 -20.61 12.78
N THR A 242 4.64 -21.67 12.02
CA THR A 242 5.02 -23.04 12.46
C THR A 242 6.52 -23.27 12.46
N GLN A 243 7.29 -22.40 11.80
CA GLN A 243 8.73 -22.51 11.63
C GLN A 243 9.52 -21.45 12.39
N GLU A 244 9.01 -20.20 12.47
CA GLU A 244 9.68 -19.08 13.13
C GLU A 244 8.66 -18.11 13.72
N LEU A 245 8.96 -17.54 14.90
CA LEU A 245 8.25 -16.36 15.39
C LEU A 245 8.66 -15.18 14.52
N ALA A 246 7.68 -14.54 13.89
CA ALA A 246 7.91 -13.38 13.04
C ALA A 246 7.01 -12.22 13.47
N ASP A 247 7.58 -11.02 13.46
CA ASP A 247 6.82 -9.79 13.66
C ASP A 247 5.88 -9.54 12.48
N CYS A 248 4.71 -9.00 12.76
CA CYS A 248 3.66 -8.81 11.78
C CYS A 248 3.18 -7.36 11.75
N ILE A 249 3.03 -6.82 10.54
CA ILE A 249 2.22 -5.64 10.28
C ILE A 249 1.07 -6.09 9.38
N GLU A 250 -0.13 -6.18 9.95
CA GLU A 250 -1.31 -6.58 9.21
C GLU A 250 -2.18 -5.37 8.88
N PHE A 251 -2.53 -5.24 7.60
CA PHE A 251 -3.37 -4.16 7.10
C PHE A 251 -4.76 -4.67 6.71
N VAL A 252 -5.79 -4.14 7.37
CA VAL A 252 -7.20 -4.54 7.19
C VAL A 252 -8.08 -3.32 6.93
N SER A 253 -9.06 -3.46 6.04
CA SER A 253 -10.09 -2.43 5.90
C SER A 253 -11.18 -2.59 6.97
N LEU A 254 -11.72 -1.47 7.46
CA LEU A 254 -12.83 -1.47 8.42
C LEU A 254 -14.06 -2.21 7.89
N GLN A 255 -14.30 -2.16 6.57
CA GLN A 255 -15.38 -2.92 5.93
C GLN A 255 -15.17 -4.43 6.05
N ASN A 256 -13.93 -4.90 5.87
CA ASN A 256 -13.60 -6.30 6.05
C ASN A 256 -13.76 -6.73 7.52
N LEU A 257 -13.36 -5.88 8.46
CA LEU A 257 -13.53 -6.10 9.88
C LEU A 257 -15.00 -6.22 10.24
N LYS A 258 -15.82 -5.21 9.91
CA LYS A 258 -17.28 -5.20 10.18
C LYS A 258 -18.05 -6.33 9.50
N GLY A 259 -17.54 -6.86 8.40
CA GLY A 259 -18.15 -7.99 7.67
C GLY A 259 -17.90 -9.35 8.31
N SER A 260 -16.98 -9.46 9.26
CA SER A 260 -16.61 -10.72 9.92
C SER A 260 -17.53 -11.07 11.07
N LEU A 261 -17.88 -12.37 11.21
CA LEU A 261 -18.69 -12.90 12.34
C LEU A 261 -18.07 -12.58 13.70
N TYR A 262 -16.75 -12.60 13.79
CA TYR A 262 -16.01 -12.33 15.02
C TYR A 262 -16.08 -10.87 15.47
N PHE A 263 -16.56 -9.99 14.57
CA PHE A 263 -16.71 -8.55 14.80
C PHE A 263 -18.14 -8.05 14.56
N GLY A 264 -19.11 -8.95 14.67
CA GLY A 264 -20.55 -8.63 14.55
C GLY A 264 -21.11 -8.62 13.11
N GLY A 265 -20.35 -9.17 12.14
CA GLY A 265 -20.77 -9.34 10.75
C GLY A 265 -21.38 -10.73 10.48
N GLN A 266 -21.33 -11.16 9.20
CA GLN A 266 -21.99 -12.39 8.74
C GLN A 266 -21.05 -13.41 8.09
N HIS A 267 -19.78 -13.05 7.84
CA HIS A 267 -18.82 -13.89 7.13
C HIS A 267 -17.80 -14.51 8.08
N ASP A 268 -17.57 -15.82 7.96
CA ASP A 268 -16.52 -16.53 8.69
C ASP A 268 -15.14 -16.18 8.09
N LYS A 269 -14.56 -15.11 8.59
CA LYS A 269 -13.22 -14.61 8.20
C LYS A 269 -12.62 -13.81 9.36
N LEU A 270 -11.30 -13.63 9.35
CA LEU A 270 -10.57 -12.84 10.34
C LEU A 270 -10.61 -13.41 11.78
N LYS A 271 -10.79 -14.72 11.94
CA LYS A 271 -10.80 -15.42 13.23
C LYS A 271 -9.49 -15.21 13.99
N GLU A 272 -8.40 -15.24 13.28
CA GLU A 272 -7.06 -15.10 13.82
C GLU A 272 -6.82 -13.73 14.43
N LEU A 273 -7.43 -12.65 13.93
CA LEU A 273 -7.31 -11.31 14.52
C LEU A 273 -7.79 -11.24 15.97
N VAL A 274 -8.81 -12.01 16.32
CA VAL A 274 -9.35 -12.10 17.68
C VAL A 274 -8.46 -12.95 18.58
N ASN A 275 -7.78 -13.94 18.02
CA ASN A 275 -6.94 -14.87 18.76
C ASN A 275 -5.52 -14.35 19.00
N MET A 276 -5.05 -13.45 18.12
CA MET A 276 -3.74 -12.83 18.26
C MET A 276 -3.73 -11.77 19.36
N GLN A 277 -2.58 -11.61 20.00
CA GLN A 277 -2.27 -10.47 20.84
C GLN A 277 -1.55 -9.43 20.00
N TRP A 278 -2.12 -8.22 19.94
CA TRP A 278 -1.57 -7.10 19.21
C TRP A 278 -0.84 -6.16 20.15
N GLU A 279 0.34 -5.75 19.75
CA GLU A 279 1.08 -4.73 20.51
C GLU A 279 0.48 -3.35 20.27
N LEU A 280 0.15 -3.08 19.00
CA LEU A 280 -0.41 -1.80 18.60
C LEU A 280 -1.57 -2.02 17.60
N LEU A 281 -2.70 -1.38 17.89
CA LEU A 281 -3.78 -1.15 16.95
C LEU A 281 -3.67 0.29 16.43
N VAL A 282 -3.50 0.44 15.13
CA VAL A 282 -3.51 1.74 14.44
C VAL A 282 -4.84 1.93 13.75
N ILE A 283 -5.56 2.98 14.10
CA ILE A 283 -6.84 3.36 13.46
C ILE A 283 -6.58 4.59 12.60
N ASP A 284 -6.45 4.37 11.28
CA ASP A 284 -6.19 5.45 10.33
C ASP A 284 -7.50 6.05 9.83
N GLU A 285 -7.53 7.39 9.74
CA GLU A 285 -8.73 8.21 9.50
C GLU A 285 -9.83 7.94 10.53
N ALA A 286 -9.45 7.99 11.80
CA ALA A 286 -10.31 7.66 12.95
C ALA A 286 -11.61 8.46 13.02
N HIS A 287 -11.70 9.60 12.33
CA HIS A 287 -12.91 10.44 12.25
C HIS A 287 -13.94 9.92 11.24
N GLU A 288 -13.57 9.00 10.34
CA GLU A 288 -14.46 8.46 9.31
C GLU A 288 -15.02 7.09 9.70
N GLY A 289 -16.32 7.04 10.00
CA GLY A 289 -17.06 5.79 10.19
C GLY A 289 -16.71 4.98 11.45
N VAL A 290 -15.89 5.53 12.36
CA VAL A 290 -15.49 4.91 13.63
C VAL A 290 -16.54 5.15 14.72
N ASP A 291 -17.34 6.21 14.63
CA ASP A 291 -18.34 6.62 15.63
C ASP A 291 -19.67 5.82 15.55
N THR A 292 -19.66 4.57 15.14
CA THR A 292 -20.85 3.74 15.16
C THR A 292 -20.72 2.65 16.21
N SER A 293 -21.82 2.32 16.90
CA SER A 293 -21.86 1.25 17.90
C SER A 293 -21.29 -0.09 17.38
N LYS A 294 -21.45 -0.38 16.08
CA LYS A 294 -20.87 -1.58 15.45
C LYS A 294 -19.34 -1.51 15.36
N THR A 295 -18.76 -0.34 15.22
CA THR A 295 -17.32 -0.14 15.15
C THR A 295 -16.69 -0.30 16.53
N ASP A 296 -17.32 0.26 17.55
CA ASP A 296 -16.85 0.10 18.93
C ASP A 296 -16.88 -1.38 19.33
N VAL A 297 -17.96 -2.11 19.00
CA VAL A 297 -18.04 -3.56 19.23
C VAL A 297 -16.91 -4.29 18.52
N ALA A 298 -16.59 -3.93 17.28
CA ALA A 298 -15.52 -4.57 16.52
C ALA A 298 -14.13 -4.36 17.18
N PHE A 299 -13.84 -3.14 17.60
CA PHE A 299 -12.54 -2.85 18.22
C PHE A 299 -12.39 -3.46 19.62
N HIS A 300 -13.47 -3.56 20.38
CA HIS A 300 -13.46 -4.24 21.69
C HIS A 300 -13.10 -5.73 21.63
N GLN A 301 -13.27 -6.39 20.49
CA GLN A 301 -12.91 -7.79 20.29
C GLN A 301 -11.42 -7.97 19.99
N ILE A 302 -10.70 -6.90 19.67
CA ILE A 302 -9.26 -6.93 19.36
C ILE A 302 -8.47 -6.83 20.67
N LYS A 303 -7.68 -7.86 20.96
CA LYS A 303 -6.79 -7.87 22.13
C LYS A 303 -5.52 -7.07 21.80
N CYS A 304 -5.46 -5.81 22.19
CA CYS A 304 -4.29 -4.96 21.98
C CYS A 304 -3.81 -4.34 23.30
N ASN A 305 -2.51 -4.06 23.36
CA ASN A 305 -1.90 -3.33 24.47
C ASN A 305 -2.13 -1.82 24.30
N HIS A 306 -1.89 -1.31 23.09
CA HIS A 306 -1.98 0.11 22.80
C HIS A 306 -2.79 0.39 21.55
N THR A 307 -3.43 1.56 21.48
CA THR A 307 -4.17 2.04 20.32
C THR A 307 -3.69 3.42 19.91
N LEU A 308 -3.32 3.57 18.64
CA LEU A 308 -2.96 4.86 18.03
C LEU A 308 -4.05 5.29 17.06
N HIS A 309 -4.66 6.43 17.33
CA HIS A 309 -5.63 7.05 16.45
C HIS A 309 -4.95 8.10 15.57
N LEU A 310 -5.05 7.94 14.24
CA LEU A 310 -4.54 8.90 13.27
C LEU A 310 -5.71 9.69 12.67
N SER A 311 -5.69 11.00 12.77
CA SER A 311 -6.73 11.85 12.20
C SER A 311 -6.18 13.20 11.77
N GLY A 312 -6.67 13.72 10.64
CA GLY A 312 -6.43 15.11 10.23
C GLY A 312 -7.49 16.09 10.75
N THR A 313 -8.66 15.57 11.18
CA THR A 313 -9.83 16.37 11.60
C THR A 313 -10.60 15.67 12.73
N PRO A 314 -9.99 15.48 13.91
CA PRO A 314 -10.60 14.72 15.01
C PRO A 314 -11.61 15.54 15.83
N PHE A 315 -12.38 16.44 15.19
CA PHE A 315 -13.26 17.41 15.88
C PHE A 315 -14.21 16.77 16.90
N LYS A 316 -14.84 15.64 16.55
CA LYS A 316 -15.76 14.96 17.47
C LYS A 316 -15.07 14.34 18.67
N ALA A 317 -13.91 13.71 18.46
CA ALA A 317 -13.14 13.07 19.51
C ALA A 317 -12.60 14.09 20.51
N LEU A 318 -12.17 15.27 20.01
CA LEU A 318 -11.71 16.38 20.85
C LEU A 318 -12.88 17.08 21.56
N ALA A 319 -14.02 17.22 20.91
CA ALA A 319 -15.20 17.87 21.51
C ALA A 319 -15.83 17.03 22.65
N ASN A 320 -15.60 15.72 22.66
CA ASN A 320 -16.16 14.80 23.65
C ASN A 320 -15.16 14.43 24.75
N ASP A 321 -14.01 15.09 24.84
CA ASP A 321 -12.94 14.82 25.82
C ASP A 321 -12.57 13.31 25.90
N LYS A 322 -12.59 12.63 24.75
CA LYS A 322 -12.33 11.18 24.68
C LYS A 322 -10.90 10.83 25.08
N PHE A 323 -9.95 11.73 24.88
CA PHE A 323 -8.53 11.54 25.18
C PHE A 323 -8.06 12.52 26.24
N PRO A 324 -7.29 12.07 27.23
CA PRO A 324 -6.62 12.99 28.16
C PRO A 324 -5.58 13.85 27.41
N SER A 325 -5.29 15.02 27.92
CA SER A 325 -4.44 16.01 27.22
C SER A 325 -3.01 15.54 26.94
N ASP A 326 -2.48 14.65 27.77
CA ASP A 326 -1.17 14.02 27.63
C ASP A 326 -1.13 12.85 26.64
N ALA A 327 -2.31 12.39 26.19
CA ALA A 327 -2.46 11.38 25.14
C ALA A 327 -2.85 11.96 23.78
N ILE A 328 -2.58 13.25 23.55
CA ILE A 328 -2.88 13.93 22.29
C ILE A 328 -1.64 14.65 21.79
N TYR A 329 -1.25 14.35 20.55
CA TYR A 329 -0.28 15.16 19.82
C TYR A 329 -0.98 15.97 18.73
N ASN A 330 -0.73 17.28 18.74
CA ASN A 330 -1.33 18.20 17.79
C ASN A 330 -0.26 18.78 16.84
N TRP A 331 -0.53 18.72 15.53
CA TRP A 331 0.25 19.41 14.51
C TRP A 331 -0.67 19.99 13.45
N THR A 332 -0.86 21.28 13.54
CA THR A 332 -1.78 22.03 12.67
C THR A 332 -1.07 22.63 11.46
N TYR A 333 -1.86 23.18 10.54
CA TYR A 333 -1.31 23.96 9.42
C TYR A 333 -0.55 25.20 9.92
N ALA A 334 -1.02 25.85 10.97
CA ALA A 334 -0.35 27.02 11.54
C ALA A 334 1.04 26.66 12.11
N ASP A 335 1.16 25.48 12.75
CA ASP A 335 2.45 24.99 13.28
C ASP A 335 3.43 24.71 12.16
N GLU A 336 2.98 24.11 11.06
CA GLU A 336 3.80 23.88 9.87
C GLU A 336 4.29 25.18 9.24
N GLN A 337 3.40 26.19 9.11
CA GLN A 337 3.82 27.48 8.54
C GLN A 337 4.80 28.21 9.47
N LYS A 338 4.66 28.11 10.78
CA LYS A 338 5.65 28.62 11.74
C LYS A 338 6.99 27.91 11.58
N ALA A 339 6.99 26.58 11.49
CA ALA A 339 8.21 25.79 11.30
C ALA A 339 8.89 26.13 9.96
N LYS A 340 8.11 26.29 8.88
CA LYS A 340 8.59 26.70 7.56
C LYS A 340 9.24 28.09 7.58
N ALA A 341 8.62 29.05 8.22
CA ALA A 341 9.13 30.43 8.33
C ALA A 341 10.30 30.55 9.29
N GLY A 342 10.31 29.72 10.34
CA GLY A 342 11.38 29.70 11.36
C GLY A 342 12.60 28.87 10.99
N TRP A 343 12.61 28.19 9.82
CA TRP A 343 13.72 27.37 9.40
C TRP A 343 14.96 28.23 9.12
N ASN A 344 16.01 27.98 9.86
CA ASN A 344 17.27 28.76 9.79
C ASN A 344 18.54 27.90 9.68
N ASP A 345 18.37 26.58 9.48
CA ASP A 345 19.49 25.67 9.27
C ASP A 345 20.06 25.88 7.85
N ALA A 346 21.26 26.45 7.77
CA ALA A 346 21.95 26.72 6.49
C ALA A 346 22.62 25.46 5.90
N GLU A 347 22.81 24.39 6.69
CA GLU A 347 23.49 23.16 6.26
C GLU A 347 22.50 22.13 5.73
N ARG A 348 21.22 22.25 6.07
CA ARG A 348 20.16 21.32 5.67
C ARG A 348 19.10 22.02 4.82
N ASN A 349 18.60 21.30 3.80
CA ASN A 349 17.46 21.79 3.03
C ASN A 349 16.21 21.90 3.93
N ASN A 350 15.45 22.95 3.74
CA ASN A 350 14.19 23.13 4.48
C ASN A 350 13.19 22.01 4.14
N PRO A 351 12.87 21.11 5.05
CA PRO A 351 11.98 19.96 4.76
C PRO A 351 10.52 20.37 4.51
N TYR A 352 10.17 21.62 4.80
CA TYR A 352 8.84 22.18 4.59
C TYR A 352 8.71 22.95 3.27
N GLU A 353 9.81 23.19 2.55
CA GLU A 353 9.85 24.07 1.37
C GLU A 353 8.84 23.63 0.30
N ASN A 354 8.81 22.34 0.02
CA ASN A 354 7.95 21.74 -1.00
C ASN A 354 6.55 21.34 -0.50
N LEU A 355 6.21 21.66 0.76
CA LEU A 355 4.86 21.41 1.27
C LEU A 355 3.91 22.49 0.72
N PRO A 356 2.72 22.10 0.22
CA PRO A 356 1.81 23.02 -0.42
C PRO A 356 1.23 24.02 0.58
N GLN A 357 1.11 25.23 0.11
CA GLN A 357 0.41 26.28 0.84
C GLN A 357 -1.10 26.10 0.66
N LEU A 358 -1.85 26.23 1.76
CA LEU A 358 -3.30 26.29 1.72
C LEU A 358 -3.73 27.72 1.37
N ASN A 359 -4.34 27.90 0.21
CA ASN A 359 -4.98 29.15 -0.17
C ASN A 359 -6.48 29.01 0.06
N LEU A 360 -7.00 29.79 0.99
CA LEU A 360 -8.44 29.88 1.26
C LEU A 360 -8.98 31.08 0.48
N PHE A 361 -9.84 30.79 -0.47
CA PHE A 361 -10.59 31.80 -1.19
C PHE A 361 -11.99 31.88 -0.59
N THR A 362 -12.37 33.04 -0.06
CA THR A 362 -13.74 33.29 0.36
C THR A 362 -14.46 34.03 -0.76
N TYR A 363 -15.52 33.44 -1.28
CA TYR A 363 -16.41 34.12 -2.18
C TYR A 363 -17.41 34.95 -1.36
N GLN A 364 -17.46 36.22 -1.63
CA GLN A 364 -18.56 37.04 -1.14
C GLN A 364 -19.75 36.78 -2.07
N MET A 365 -20.83 36.21 -1.55
CA MET A 365 -22.05 36.05 -2.35
C MET A 365 -22.50 37.42 -2.84
N SER A 366 -22.93 37.51 -4.11
CA SER A 366 -23.48 38.73 -4.69
C SER A 366 -24.66 39.22 -3.83
N GLU A 367 -24.86 40.55 -3.80
CA GLU A 367 -25.98 41.12 -3.05
C GLU A 367 -27.34 40.56 -3.50
N ILE A 368 -27.46 40.21 -4.77
CA ILE A 368 -28.66 39.59 -5.36
C ILE A 368 -28.97 38.24 -4.70
N ILE A 369 -27.96 37.35 -4.58
CA ILE A 369 -28.16 36.03 -3.92
C ILE A 369 -28.45 36.22 -2.42
N ARG A 370 -27.84 37.23 -1.81
CA ARG A 370 -28.07 37.55 -0.40
C ARG A 370 -29.48 38.08 -0.15
N GLU A 371 -30.02 38.90 -1.07
CA GLU A 371 -31.39 39.41 -1.03
C GLU A 371 -32.41 38.30 -1.28
N GLU A 372 -32.18 37.41 -2.25
CA GLU A 372 -33.03 36.24 -2.49
C GLU A 372 -33.06 35.27 -1.29
N LEU A 373 -31.92 35.04 -0.63
CA LEU A 373 -31.85 34.22 0.59
C LEU A 373 -32.53 34.87 1.80
N GLN A 374 -32.56 36.24 1.88
CA GLN A 374 -33.24 36.98 2.94
C GLN A 374 -34.77 37.06 2.73
N GLN A 375 -35.23 36.90 1.49
CA GLN A 375 -36.67 36.92 1.18
C GLN A 375 -37.36 35.58 1.49
N GLY A 376 -36.57 34.51 1.74
CA GLY A 376 -37.10 33.17 1.97
C GLY A 376 -37.76 32.56 0.72
N VAL A 377 -38.05 31.27 0.77
CA VAL A 377 -38.80 30.57 -0.28
C VAL A 377 -40.24 30.44 0.15
N GLU A 378 -41.16 30.99 -0.63
CA GLU A 378 -42.59 30.86 -0.40
C GLU A 378 -43.03 29.45 -0.84
N ILE A 379 -43.36 28.60 0.12
CA ILE A 379 -43.95 27.28 -0.13
C ILE A 379 -45.37 27.26 0.46
N GLU A 380 -46.36 27.11 -0.39
CA GLU A 380 -47.78 26.98 -0.01
C GLU A 380 -48.32 28.21 0.83
N GLY A 381 -47.74 29.40 0.64
CA GLY A 381 -48.21 30.63 1.30
C GLY A 381 -47.64 30.86 2.71
N GLU A 382 -46.69 30.08 3.15
CA GLU A 382 -45.90 30.37 4.37
C GLU A 382 -44.46 30.65 4.02
N THR A 383 -43.86 31.69 4.61
CA THR A 383 -42.44 32.07 4.44
C THR A 383 -41.65 31.37 5.51
N GLU A 384 -40.86 30.33 5.13
CA GLU A 384 -39.96 29.69 6.07
C GLU A 384 -38.52 30.18 5.85
N GLU A 385 -37.81 30.47 6.95
CA GLU A 385 -36.37 30.73 6.94
C GLU A 385 -35.61 29.44 6.73
N TYR A 386 -35.11 29.22 5.53
CA TYR A 386 -34.23 28.09 5.25
C TYR A 386 -32.76 28.49 5.43
N ALA A 387 -32.00 27.64 6.11
CA ALA A 387 -30.55 27.71 6.09
C ALA A 387 -30.03 27.40 4.69
N PHE A 388 -29.07 28.20 4.19
CA PHE A 388 -28.45 28.00 2.88
C PHE A 388 -27.77 26.60 2.81
N ASP A 389 -28.27 25.74 1.93
CA ASP A 389 -27.70 24.42 1.69
C ASP A 389 -26.86 24.44 0.41
N LEU A 390 -25.52 24.35 0.57
CA LEU A 390 -24.57 24.29 -0.53
C LEU A 390 -24.79 23.08 -1.45
N ASN A 391 -25.25 21.95 -0.94
CA ASN A 391 -25.51 20.78 -1.75
C ASN A 391 -26.73 20.98 -2.64
N LEU A 392 -27.74 21.68 -2.11
CA LEU A 392 -28.91 22.05 -2.91
C LEU A 392 -28.54 23.08 -3.98
N PHE A 393 -27.74 24.08 -3.63
CA PHE A 393 -27.31 25.15 -4.54
C PHE A 393 -26.50 24.60 -5.74
N PHE A 394 -25.57 23.66 -5.48
CA PHE A 394 -24.78 23.01 -6.52
C PHE A 394 -25.38 21.70 -7.03
N SER A 395 -26.68 21.46 -6.76
CA SER A 395 -27.34 20.26 -7.27
C SER A 395 -27.41 20.26 -8.80
N VAL A 396 -27.28 19.08 -9.40
CA VAL A 396 -27.31 18.91 -10.86
C VAL A 396 -28.52 18.13 -11.31
N LYS A 397 -29.06 18.52 -12.46
CA LYS A 397 -30.15 17.81 -13.16
C LYS A 397 -29.61 16.51 -13.77
N ALA A 398 -30.49 15.60 -14.17
CA ALA A 398 -30.12 14.35 -14.83
C ALA A 398 -29.31 14.52 -16.13
N ASN A 399 -29.37 15.68 -16.77
CA ASN A 399 -28.61 16.04 -17.97
C ASN A 399 -27.22 16.62 -17.67
N GLY A 400 -26.85 16.81 -16.41
CA GLY A 400 -25.56 17.35 -15.97
C GLY A 400 -25.52 18.85 -15.73
N ASP A 401 -26.59 19.59 -16.06
CA ASP A 401 -26.68 21.04 -15.83
C ASP A 401 -27.03 21.32 -14.37
N PHE A 402 -26.63 22.48 -13.84
CA PHE A 402 -27.03 22.90 -12.50
C PHE A 402 -28.52 23.16 -12.39
N VAL A 403 -29.12 22.82 -11.27
CA VAL A 403 -30.54 23.12 -11.01
C VAL A 403 -30.74 24.63 -10.99
N TYR A 404 -29.81 25.36 -10.38
CA TYR A 404 -29.81 26.84 -10.23
C TYR A 404 -28.73 27.48 -11.13
N GLU A 405 -28.79 27.15 -12.44
CA GLU A 405 -27.75 27.52 -13.42
C GLU A 405 -27.47 29.03 -13.45
N GLU A 406 -28.51 29.85 -13.46
CA GLU A 406 -28.36 31.31 -13.48
C GLU A 406 -27.65 31.84 -12.22
N SER A 407 -27.95 31.29 -11.05
CA SER A 407 -27.34 31.71 -9.75
C SER A 407 -25.89 31.20 -9.65
N VAL A 408 -25.59 30.02 -10.18
CA VAL A 408 -24.22 29.48 -10.23
C VAL A 408 -23.38 30.29 -11.23
N ASP A 409 -23.87 30.57 -12.42
CA ASP A 409 -23.19 31.35 -13.45
C ASP A 409 -22.85 32.79 -13.01
N VAL A 410 -23.70 33.44 -12.24
CA VAL A 410 -23.41 34.74 -11.66
C VAL A 410 -22.27 34.67 -10.64
N SER A 411 -22.18 33.58 -9.88
CA SER A 411 -21.13 33.39 -8.87
C SER A 411 -19.75 33.14 -9.49
N TRP A 412 -19.67 32.72 -10.75
CA TRP A 412 -18.40 32.46 -11.48
C TRP A 412 -17.87 33.64 -12.29
N LYS A 413 -18.69 34.69 -12.50
CA LYS A 413 -18.31 35.86 -13.33
C LYS A 413 -17.74 37.02 -12.54
N HIS A 414 -17.66 36.92 -11.23
CA HIS A 414 -17.08 37.90 -10.30
C HIS A 414 -16.01 37.28 -9.43
#